data_ebcfe7bbc46b53adebe5d1331f814de4
#
_entry.id   ebcfe7bbc46b53adebe5d1331f814de4
#
_cell.length_a   1.000
_cell.length_b   1.000
_cell.length_c   1.000
_cell.angle_alpha   90.00
_cell.angle_beta   90.00
_cell.angle_gamma   90.00
#
_symmetry.space_group_name_H-M   'P 1'
#
loop_
_entity.id
_entity.type
_entity.pdbx_description
1 polymer ?
#
loop_
_entity_poly.entity_id
_entity_poly.type
_entity_poly.pdbx_seq_one_letter_code
_entity_poly.pdbx_strand_id
1 'polypeptide(L)'
;MIDELRALARACLDADGGLPLLTDEGVLRARLCTGETREVRAADGTLVAAAAVTVREDGAATSGLVHPGHRGQGHGRELLGWAVERAGGLPLTVTCENVSPAAERLYARFGLTCFFVEAVMRHPLGPVPSVPAPDGATLVAVAEASPADLFAAYASSFSDRPGFPDPTEEEWLGELQLDDEWRRDVSAVAFDGAGRPVGFVNVLGGWIDQVGVVPAWRGRGLGAHLVTRALGALDGEAWLTVNLDNPAVALYASLGFERYGVRGRWS
;
A
#
# COMPACT_ATOMS: atom_id res chain seq x y z
N MET A 1 -21.92 6.57 12.22
CA MET A 1 -20.68 7.26 11.77
C MET A 1 -19.77 6.35 10.98
N ILE A 2 -19.20 5.25 11.56
CA ILE A 2 -18.26 4.41 10.81
C ILE A 2 -18.88 3.74 9.58
N ASP A 3 -20.12 3.31 9.65
CA ASP A 3 -20.83 2.71 8.51
C ASP A 3 -21.11 3.74 7.38
N GLU A 4 -21.38 5.00 7.74
CA GLU A 4 -21.53 6.07 6.74
C GLU A 4 -20.19 6.39 6.07
N LEU A 5 -19.10 6.42 6.83
CA LEU A 5 -17.75 6.58 6.27
C LEU A 5 -17.38 5.40 5.36
N ARG A 6 -17.74 4.17 5.75
CA ARG A 6 -17.54 2.98 4.92
C ARG A 6 -18.34 3.06 3.62
N ALA A 7 -19.60 3.51 3.68
CA ALA A 7 -20.43 3.72 2.49
C ALA A 7 -19.82 4.79 1.56
N LEU A 8 -19.37 5.91 2.12
CA LEU A 8 -18.67 6.97 1.38
C LEU A 8 -17.37 6.46 0.73
N ALA A 9 -16.54 5.72 1.48
CA ALA A 9 -15.32 5.12 0.97
C ALA A 9 -15.60 4.12 -0.16
N ARG A 10 -16.61 3.27 0.01
CA ARG A 10 -17.04 2.32 -1.03
C ARG A 10 -17.45 3.04 -2.31
N ALA A 11 -18.28 4.07 -2.22
CA ALA A 11 -18.67 4.85 -3.38
C ALA A 11 -17.47 5.49 -4.11
N CYS A 12 -16.44 5.94 -3.35
CA CYS A 12 -15.21 6.47 -3.93
C CYS A 12 -14.38 5.37 -4.62
N LEU A 13 -14.22 4.21 -4.00
CA LEU A 13 -13.49 3.07 -4.58
C LEU A 13 -14.16 2.55 -5.86
N ASP A 14 -15.49 2.44 -5.87
CA ASP A 14 -16.25 1.98 -7.03
C ASP A 14 -16.10 2.93 -8.24
N ALA A 15 -15.92 4.23 -7.96
CA ALA A 15 -15.78 5.25 -9.00
C ALA A 15 -14.34 5.42 -9.51
N ASP A 16 -13.34 5.33 -8.62
CA ASP A 16 -11.96 5.72 -8.92
C ASP A 16 -10.96 4.57 -8.80
N GLY A 17 -11.35 3.44 -8.21
CA GLY A 17 -10.41 2.45 -7.71
C GLY A 17 -9.63 2.97 -6.51
N GLY A 18 -8.45 2.42 -6.26
CA GLY A 18 -7.58 2.83 -5.15
C GLY A 18 -7.33 1.69 -4.16
N LEU A 19 -7.03 2.02 -2.90
CA LEU A 19 -6.73 1.01 -1.88
C LEU A 19 -8.02 0.33 -1.38
N PRO A 20 -8.25 -0.97 -1.64
CA PRO A 20 -9.46 -1.66 -1.18
C PRO A 20 -9.64 -1.63 0.33
N LEU A 21 -8.54 -1.64 1.09
CA LEU A 21 -8.54 -1.53 2.55
C LEU A 21 -9.13 -0.21 3.06
N LEU A 22 -9.36 0.79 2.19
CA LEU A 22 -10.03 2.03 2.60
C LEU A 22 -11.43 1.78 3.21
N THR A 23 -12.06 0.65 2.94
CA THR A 23 -13.34 0.26 3.56
C THR A 23 -13.19 -0.54 4.85
N ASP A 24 -11.97 -0.91 5.23
CA ASP A 24 -11.67 -1.54 6.51
C ASP A 24 -11.86 -0.54 7.66
N GLU A 25 -12.35 -1.04 8.80
CA GLU A 25 -12.66 -0.17 9.94
C GLU A 25 -11.41 0.45 10.57
N GLY A 26 -10.32 -0.30 10.67
CA GLY A 26 -9.05 0.19 11.21
C GLY A 26 -8.48 1.30 10.35
N VAL A 27 -8.45 1.10 9.04
CA VAL A 27 -7.98 2.11 8.06
C VAL A 27 -8.86 3.34 8.08
N LEU A 28 -10.20 3.20 8.10
CA LEU A 28 -11.13 4.32 8.19
C LEU A 28 -10.93 5.13 9.47
N ARG A 29 -10.78 4.45 10.62
CA ARG A 29 -10.50 5.12 11.90
C ARG A 29 -9.19 5.88 11.87
N ALA A 30 -8.12 5.26 11.37
CA ALA A 30 -6.81 5.89 11.27
C ALA A 30 -6.82 7.11 10.33
N ARG A 31 -7.57 7.06 9.23
CA ARG A 31 -7.57 8.09 8.18
C ARG A 31 -8.60 9.19 8.40
N LEU A 32 -9.76 8.89 8.97
CA LEU A 32 -10.92 9.79 8.98
C LEU A 32 -11.55 10.00 10.37
N CYS A 33 -11.05 9.33 11.42
CA CYS A 33 -11.58 9.49 12.76
C CYS A 33 -10.51 9.90 13.79
N THR A 34 -9.24 10.08 13.39
CA THR A 34 -8.15 10.46 14.28
C THR A 34 -7.89 11.97 14.15
N GLY A 35 -7.70 12.65 15.29
CA GLY A 35 -7.52 14.10 15.33
C GLY A 35 -8.83 14.87 15.24
N GLU A 36 -8.80 16.06 14.64
CA GLU A 36 -10.00 16.84 14.37
C GLU A 36 -10.66 16.35 13.08
N THR A 37 -11.99 16.26 13.08
CA THR A 37 -12.77 15.76 11.95
C THR A 37 -13.77 16.82 11.45
N ARG A 38 -14.04 16.81 10.16
CA ARG A 38 -15.07 17.65 9.53
C ARG A 38 -15.89 16.84 8.55
N GLU A 39 -17.21 16.95 8.66
CA GLU A 39 -18.19 16.29 7.79
C GLU A 39 -18.99 17.30 6.99
N VAL A 40 -19.41 16.91 5.80
CA VAL A 40 -20.39 17.62 4.98
C VAL A 40 -21.56 16.67 4.71
N ARG A 41 -22.78 17.15 4.97
CA ARG A 41 -23.99 16.38 4.77
C ARG A 41 -24.89 17.07 3.74
N ALA A 42 -25.54 16.26 2.91
CA ALA A 42 -26.60 16.73 2.01
C ALA A 42 -27.87 17.14 2.79
N ALA A 43 -28.84 17.75 2.11
CA ALA A 43 -30.08 18.22 2.74
C ALA A 43 -30.92 17.10 3.39
N ASP A 44 -30.78 15.87 2.92
CA ASP A 44 -31.44 14.69 3.48
C ASP A 44 -30.67 14.05 4.66
N GLY A 45 -29.51 14.64 5.07
CA GLY A 45 -28.65 14.16 6.14
C GLY A 45 -27.58 13.18 5.71
N THR A 46 -27.55 12.75 4.45
CA THR A 46 -26.55 11.80 3.92
C THR A 46 -25.14 12.39 4.02
N LEU A 47 -24.17 11.63 4.52
CA LEU A 47 -22.75 12.01 4.55
C LEU A 47 -22.19 12.02 3.12
N VAL A 48 -21.80 13.19 2.62
CA VAL A 48 -21.31 13.36 1.24
C VAL A 48 -19.83 13.72 1.15
N ALA A 49 -19.25 14.22 2.25
CA ALA A 49 -17.82 14.41 2.33
C ALA A 49 -17.35 14.36 3.79
N ALA A 50 -16.12 13.91 4.00
CA ALA A 50 -15.48 13.87 5.31
C ALA A 50 -13.98 14.07 5.17
N ALA A 51 -13.36 14.69 6.17
CA ALA A 51 -11.92 14.78 6.32
C ALA A 51 -11.53 14.74 7.79
N ALA A 52 -10.29 14.30 8.04
CA ALA A 52 -9.66 14.41 9.35
C ALA A 52 -8.28 15.06 9.21
N VAL A 53 -7.86 15.79 10.25
CA VAL A 53 -6.53 16.34 10.37
C VAL A 53 -5.94 16.03 11.73
N THR A 54 -4.73 15.51 11.74
CA THR A 54 -3.94 15.27 12.95
C THR A 54 -2.75 16.20 12.95
N VAL A 55 -2.64 17.04 13.96
CA VAL A 55 -1.52 17.99 14.14
C VAL A 55 -0.57 17.42 15.19
N ARG A 56 0.73 17.47 14.90
CA ARG A 56 1.85 17.07 15.76
C ARG A 56 2.84 18.22 15.86
N GLU A 57 3.88 18.08 16.67
CA GLU A 57 4.89 19.13 16.86
C GLU A 57 5.63 19.51 15.57
N ASP A 58 5.87 18.55 14.69
CA ASP A 58 6.70 18.66 13.48
C ASP A 58 5.90 18.76 12.17
N GLY A 59 4.57 18.63 12.22
CA GLY A 59 3.75 18.66 11.02
C GLY A 59 2.29 18.28 11.26
N ALA A 60 1.53 18.30 10.18
CA ALA A 60 0.14 17.87 10.16
C ALA A 60 -0.10 16.84 9.05
N ALA A 61 -1.02 15.93 9.29
CA ALA A 61 -1.45 14.93 8.32
C ALA A 61 -2.97 15.00 8.13
N THR A 62 -3.44 14.89 6.90
CA THR A 62 -4.87 14.91 6.57
C THR A 62 -5.21 13.87 5.51
N SER A 63 -6.44 13.37 5.61
CA SER A 63 -7.11 12.57 4.58
C SER A 63 -8.54 13.05 4.44
N GLY A 64 -9.13 12.88 3.25
CA GLY A 64 -10.51 13.27 3.02
C GLY A 64 -11.14 12.53 1.84
N LEU A 65 -12.45 12.39 1.87
CA LEU A 65 -13.27 11.78 0.83
C LEU A 65 -14.39 12.72 0.42
N VAL A 66 -14.73 12.72 -0.87
CA VAL A 66 -15.92 13.38 -1.40
C VAL A 66 -16.66 12.38 -2.29
N HIS A 67 -17.93 12.13 -1.95
CA HIS A 67 -18.81 11.24 -2.70
C HIS A 67 -18.83 11.61 -4.20
N PRO A 68 -18.66 10.66 -5.12
CA PRO A 68 -18.54 10.95 -6.56
C PRO A 68 -19.66 11.81 -7.11
N GLY A 69 -20.91 11.56 -6.71
CA GLY A 69 -22.08 12.33 -7.11
C GLY A 69 -22.17 13.76 -6.55
N HIS A 70 -21.29 14.13 -5.61
CA HIS A 70 -21.25 15.46 -4.99
C HIS A 70 -19.94 16.20 -5.26
N ARG A 71 -19.11 15.71 -6.20
CA ARG A 71 -17.90 16.37 -6.67
C ARG A 71 -18.24 17.61 -7.51
N GLY A 72 -17.26 18.51 -7.64
CA GLY A 72 -17.44 19.75 -8.40
C GLY A 72 -18.22 20.85 -7.65
N GLN A 73 -18.78 20.56 -6.47
CA GLN A 73 -19.57 21.49 -5.65
C GLN A 73 -18.71 22.27 -4.61
N GLY A 74 -17.40 22.09 -4.60
CA GLY A 74 -16.50 22.83 -3.72
C GLY A 74 -16.11 22.12 -2.41
N HIS A 75 -16.75 21.01 -2.07
CA HIS A 75 -16.52 20.29 -0.78
C HIS A 75 -15.05 19.92 -0.56
N GLY A 76 -14.37 19.38 -1.57
CA GLY A 76 -12.94 19.04 -1.43
C GLY A 76 -12.07 20.26 -1.15
N ARG A 77 -12.37 21.43 -1.79
CA ARG A 77 -11.64 22.68 -1.52
C ARG A 77 -11.91 23.20 -0.12
N GLU A 78 -13.15 23.11 0.34
CA GLU A 78 -13.54 23.51 1.70
C GLU A 78 -12.82 22.66 2.75
N LEU A 79 -12.83 21.33 2.60
CA LEU A 79 -12.20 20.40 3.53
C LEU A 79 -10.68 20.56 3.56
N LEU A 80 -10.04 20.69 2.39
CA LEU A 80 -8.59 20.87 2.34
C LEU A 80 -8.19 22.26 2.87
N GLY A 81 -8.96 23.32 2.56
CA GLY A 81 -8.72 24.65 3.14
C GLY A 81 -8.80 24.64 4.66
N TRP A 82 -9.82 23.96 5.20
CA TRP A 82 -9.94 23.75 6.64
C TRP A 82 -8.73 22.99 7.22
N ALA A 83 -8.25 21.92 6.57
CA ALA A 83 -7.09 21.19 7.04
C ALA A 83 -5.81 22.05 7.03
N VAL A 84 -5.62 22.90 6.01
CA VAL A 84 -4.51 23.87 5.94
C VAL A 84 -4.58 24.90 7.08
N GLU A 85 -5.78 25.43 7.39
CA GLU A 85 -5.99 26.33 8.53
C GLU A 85 -5.62 25.65 9.86
N ARG A 86 -6.01 24.38 10.04
CA ARG A 86 -5.70 23.60 11.24
C ARG A 86 -4.22 23.28 11.37
N ALA A 87 -3.51 23.08 10.26
CA ALA A 87 -2.06 22.88 10.27
C ALA A 87 -1.32 24.11 10.80
N GLY A 88 -1.93 25.32 10.76
CA GLY A 88 -1.39 26.52 11.43
C GLY A 88 0.00 26.95 10.91
N GLY A 89 0.33 26.66 9.66
CA GLY A 89 1.63 26.95 9.04
C GLY A 89 2.65 25.83 9.18
N LEU A 90 2.32 24.72 9.86
CA LEU A 90 3.15 23.51 9.86
C LEU A 90 3.10 22.81 8.49
N PRO A 91 4.14 22.05 8.11
CA PRO A 91 4.10 21.19 6.92
C PRO A 91 2.89 20.26 6.94
N LEU A 92 2.07 20.27 5.88
CA LEU A 92 0.88 19.44 5.77
C LEU A 92 1.11 18.30 4.79
N THR A 93 0.95 17.07 5.26
CA THR A 93 0.92 15.87 4.40
C THR A 93 -0.53 15.46 4.13
N VAL A 94 -0.91 15.42 2.85
CA VAL A 94 -2.18 14.87 2.40
C VAL A 94 -1.98 13.42 1.96
N THR A 95 -2.72 12.48 2.54
CA THR A 95 -2.76 11.08 2.08
C THR A 95 -4.04 10.84 1.31
N CYS A 96 -3.92 10.32 0.09
CA CYS A 96 -5.03 9.97 -0.79
C CYS A 96 -4.94 8.49 -1.18
N GLU A 97 -5.90 7.70 -0.78
CA GLU A 97 -5.92 6.25 -1.02
C GLU A 97 -6.56 5.86 -2.37
N ASN A 98 -7.15 6.84 -3.07
CA ASN A 98 -7.74 6.68 -4.40
C ASN A 98 -7.59 7.98 -5.20
N VAL A 99 -6.42 8.17 -5.79
CA VAL A 99 -6.08 9.39 -6.54
C VAL A 99 -6.92 9.50 -7.81
N SER A 100 -7.62 10.62 -7.93
CA SER A 100 -8.32 11.00 -9.16
C SER A 100 -7.72 12.26 -9.77
N PRO A 101 -7.91 12.50 -11.08
CA PRO A 101 -7.45 13.76 -11.71
C PRO A 101 -8.04 15.02 -11.06
N ALA A 102 -9.20 14.91 -10.41
CA ALA A 102 -9.80 16.01 -9.68
C ALA A 102 -9.07 16.29 -8.36
N ALA A 103 -8.62 15.24 -7.66
CA ALA A 103 -7.83 15.35 -6.45
C ALA A 103 -6.46 15.98 -6.75
N GLU A 104 -5.76 15.55 -7.80
CA GLU A 104 -4.47 16.13 -8.22
C GLU A 104 -4.59 17.62 -8.52
N ARG A 105 -5.61 18.02 -9.29
CA ARG A 105 -5.88 19.44 -9.56
C ARG A 105 -6.21 20.24 -8.31
N LEU A 106 -6.87 19.62 -7.33
CA LEU A 106 -7.16 20.25 -6.05
C LEU A 106 -5.85 20.49 -5.28
N TYR A 107 -5.03 19.48 -5.13
CA TYR A 107 -3.75 19.58 -4.40
C TYR A 107 -2.81 20.62 -5.03
N ALA A 108 -2.69 20.63 -6.35
CA ALA A 108 -1.89 21.64 -7.07
C ALA A 108 -2.37 23.08 -6.80
N ARG A 109 -3.68 23.31 -6.63
CA ARG A 109 -4.22 24.65 -6.29
C ARG A 109 -3.83 25.14 -4.89
N PHE A 110 -3.51 24.22 -3.99
CA PHE A 110 -2.99 24.52 -2.65
C PHE A 110 -1.45 24.54 -2.61
N GLY A 111 -0.78 24.40 -3.77
CA GLY A 111 0.68 24.39 -3.86
C GLY A 111 1.32 23.08 -3.40
N LEU A 112 0.51 22.05 -3.16
CA LEU A 112 1.02 20.74 -2.73
C LEU A 112 1.61 19.97 -3.91
N THR A 113 2.76 19.35 -3.70
CA THR A 113 3.46 18.51 -4.68
C THR A 113 3.44 17.06 -4.27
N CYS A 114 3.26 16.17 -5.25
CA CYS A 114 3.32 14.73 -4.99
C CYS A 114 4.77 14.32 -4.72
N PHE A 115 5.04 13.71 -3.57
CA PHE A 115 6.37 13.17 -3.23
C PHE A 115 6.40 11.65 -3.13
N PHE A 116 5.23 11.02 -3.10
CA PHE A 116 5.10 9.56 -3.03
C PHE A 116 3.86 9.10 -3.77
N VAL A 117 3.98 8.11 -4.65
CA VAL A 117 2.86 7.54 -5.41
C VAL A 117 3.09 6.07 -5.70
N GLU A 118 2.04 5.26 -5.49
CA GLU A 118 2.04 3.82 -5.75
C GLU A 118 0.86 3.42 -6.61
N ALA A 119 1.10 2.45 -7.50
CA ALA A 119 0.00 1.67 -8.07
C ALA A 119 -0.53 0.69 -7.03
N VAL A 120 -1.84 0.60 -6.90
CA VAL A 120 -2.53 -0.52 -6.28
C VAL A 120 -2.82 -1.53 -7.38
N MET A 121 -2.31 -2.73 -7.27
CA MET A 121 -2.44 -3.77 -8.29
C MET A 121 -3.21 -4.97 -7.75
N ARG A 122 -4.05 -5.54 -8.60
CA ARG A 122 -4.92 -6.69 -8.31
C ARG A 122 -4.63 -7.84 -9.27
N HIS A 123 -4.60 -9.05 -8.76
CA HIS A 123 -4.59 -10.28 -9.54
C HIS A 123 -5.86 -11.10 -9.23
N PRO A 124 -6.68 -11.47 -10.23
CA PRO A 124 -7.97 -12.15 -10.01
C PRO A 124 -7.84 -13.66 -9.68
N LEU A 125 -6.62 -14.15 -9.45
CA LEU A 125 -6.29 -15.56 -9.17
C LEU A 125 -6.96 -16.55 -10.12
N GLY A 126 -6.87 -16.28 -11.42
CA GLY A 126 -7.11 -17.25 -12.48
C GLY A 126 -5.90 -18.16 -12.70
N PRO A 127 -5.73 -18.74 -13.88
CA PRO A 127 -4.53 -19.52 -14.19
C PRO A 127 -3.26 -18.66 -14.01
N VAL A 128 -2.46 -19.00 -12.98
CA VAL A 128 -1.19 -18.31 -12.72
C VAL A 128 -0.10 -18.92 -13.60
N PRO A 129 0.70 -18.10 -14.32
CA PRO A 129 1.82 -18.62 -15.09
C PRO A 129 2.79 -19.40 -14.19
N SER A 130 3.19 -20.59 -14.59
CA SER A 130 4.23 -21.32 -13.89
C SER A 130 5.60 -20.76 -14.27
N VAL A 131 6.27 -20.12 -13.32
CA VAL A 131 7.64 -19.63 -13.48
C VAL A 131 8.57 -20.57 -12.70
N PRO A 132 9.51 -21.28 -13.35
CA PRO A 132 10.42 -22.17 -12.64
C PRO A 132 11.38 -21.39 -11.73
N ALA A 133 11.84 -22.03 -10.66
CA ALA A 133 12.94 -21.49 -9.88
C ALA A 133 14.20 -21.36 -10.75
N PRO A 134 14.98 -20.28 -10.64
CA PRO A 134 16.26 -20.20 -11.32
C PRO A 134 17.23 -21.24 -10.78
N ASP A 135 18.17 -21.69 -11.63
CA ASP A 135 19.16 -22.69 -11.27
C ASP A 135 19.94 -22.28 -10.01
N GLY A 136 20.06 -23.22 -9.08
CA GLY A 136 20.76 -23.02 -7.82
C GLY A 136 19.95 -22.30 -6.73
N ALA A 137 18.68 -21.95 -6.98
CA ALA A 137 17.79 -21.41 -5.96
C ALA A 137 16.91 -22.51 -5.34
N THR A 138 16.79 -22.50 -4.01
CA THR A 138 15.83 -23.33 -3.26
C THR A 138 14.95 -22.43 -2.41
N LEU A 139 13.66 -22.77 -2.24
CA LEU A 139 12.72 -22.01 -1.44
C LEU A 139 12.35 -22.79 -0.17
N VAL A 140 12.30 -22.04 0.94
CA VAL A 140 11.84 -22.55 2.24
C VAL A 140 10.71 -21.66 2.71
N ALA A 141 9.63 -22.23 3.21
CA ALA A 141 8.54 -21.48 3.81
C ALA A 141 9.05 -20.72 5.05
N VAL A 142 8.53 -19.50 5.29
CA VAL A 142 8.91 -18.72 6.48
C VAL A 142 8.56 -19.46 7.77
N ALA A 143 7.56 -20.32 7.76
CA ALA A 143 7.25 -21.21 8.90
C ALA A 143 8.38 -22.17 9.28
N GLU A 144 9.29 -22.47 8.34
CA GLU A 144 10.41 -23.42 8.50
C GLU A 144 11.78 -22.72 8.47
N ALA A 145 11.85 -21.50 7.94
CA ALA A 145 13.07 -20.70 7.88
C ALA A 145 13.38 -20.03 9.24
N SER A 146 14.65 -19.70 9.49
CA SER A 146 14.97 -18.90 10.66
C SER A 146 14.54 -17.43 10.46
N PRO A 147 14.10 -16.73 11.52
CA PRO A 147 13.80 -15.29 11.46
C PRO A 147 14.99 -14.46 10.92
N ALA A 148 16.20 -14.81 11.34
CA ALA A 148 17.44 -14.14 10.89
C ALA A 148 17.68 -14.30 9.38
N ASP A 149 17.35 -15.44 8.77
CA ASP A 149 17.48 -15.63 7.32
C ASP A 149 16.46 -14.79 6.55
N LEU A 150 15.21 -14.69 7.06
CA LEU A 150 14.19 -13.82 6.47
C LEU A 150 14.63 -12.35 6.53
N PHE A 151 15.10 -11.90 7.68
CA PHE A 151 15.59 -10.52 7.83
C PHE A 151 16.84 -10.27 6.95
N ALA A 152 17.78 -11.20 6.88
CA ALA A 152 18.95 -11.07 6.01
C ALA A 152 18.57 -10.96 4.53
N ALA A 153 17.56 -11.72 4.07
CA ALA A 153 17.02 -11.60 2.73
C ALA A 153 16.41 -10.21 2.50
N TYR A 154 15.60 -9.70 3.45
CA TYR A 154 15.01 -8.38 3.40
C TYR A 154 16.06 -7.27 3.33
N ALA A 155 16.94 -7.17 4.32
CA ALA A 155 17.94 -6.12 4.41
C ALA A 155 18.86 -6.10 3.18
N SER A 156 19.35 -7.29 2.74
CA SER A 156 20.20 -7.39 1.55
C SER A 156 19.48 -7.06 0.25
N SER A 157 18.17 -7.31 0.15
CA SER A 157 17.38 -7.02 -1.05
C SER A 157 17.13 -5.52 -1.27
N PHE A 158 17.14 -4.74 -0.20
CA PHE A 158 16.84 -3.30 -0.25
C PHE A 158 18.01 -2.39 0.10
N SER A 159 19.17 -2.95 0.42
CA SER A 159 20.38 -2.21 0.84
C SER A 159 20.86 -1.17 -0.18
N ASP A 160 20.58 -1.36 -1.47
CA ASP A 160 20.92 -0.44 -2.56
C ASP A 160 19.81 0.57 -2.89
N ARG A 161 18.70 0.53 -2.17
CA ARG A 161 17.56 1.42 -2.40
C ARG A 161 17.80 2.79 -1.73
N PRO A 162 17.75 3.90 -2.46
CA PRO A 162 17.84 5.24 -1.86
C PRO A 162 16.76 5.46 -0.81
N GLY A 163 17.17 5.94 0.39
CA GLY A 163 16.25 6.20 1.48
C GLY A 163 15.68 4.94 2.17
N PHE A 164 16.33 3.79 2.00
CA PHE A 164 16.01 2.60 2.77
C PHE A 164 16.18 2.88 4.27
N PRO A 165 15.16 2.62 5.13
CA PRO A 165 15.17 3.02 6.53
C PRO A 165 16.15 2.22 7.39
N ASP A 166 16.70 1.10 6.89
CA ASP A 166 17.63 0.22 7.56
C ASP A 166 17.19 -0.16 8.99
N PRO A 167 16.00 -0.75 9.16
CA PRO A 167 15.49 -1.13 10.47
C PRO A 167 16.32 -2.26 11.08
N THR A 168 16.29 -2.38 12.40
CA THR A 168 16.83 -3.55 13.08
C THR A 168 15.98 -4.80 12.82
N GLU A 169 16.57 -5.99 13.02
CA GLU A 169 15.84 -7.25 12.92
C GLU A 169 14.64 -7.29 13.87
N GLU A 170 14.82 -6.83 15.11
CA GLU A 170 13.76 -6.82 16.14
C GLU A 170 12.59 -5.92 15.74
N GLU A 171 12.87 -4.71 15.23
CA GLU A 171 11.84 -3.77 14.78
C GLU A 171 11.04 -4.35 13.62
N TRP A 172 11.70 -4.81 12.56
CA TRP A 172 11.03 -5.30 11.36
C TRP A 172 10.27 -6.61 11.57
N LEU A 173 10.87 -7.59 12.27
CA LEU A 173 10.18 -8.84 12.60
C LEU A 173 9.07 -8.63 13.62
N GLY A 174 9.26 -7.70 14.56
CA GLY A 174 8.25 -7.37 15.56
C GLY A 174 6.95 -6.88 14.92
N GLU A 175 7.03 -6.05 13.90
CA GLU A 175 5.85 -5.60 13.15
C GLU A 175 5.13 -6.77 12.44
N LEU A 176 5.88 -7.63 11.76
CA LEU A 176 5.32 -8.81 11.08
C LEU A 176 4.68 -9.82 12.06
N GLN A 177 5.31 -10.05 13.21
CA GLN A 177 4.82 -11.03 14.20
C GLN A 177 3.55 -10.56 14.91
N LEU A 178 3.28 -9.27 14.93
CA LEU A 178 2.04 -8.68 15.49
C LEU A 178 0.88 -8.72 14.51
N ASP A 179 1.13 -9.04 13.25
CA ASP A 179 0.08 -9.09 12.23
C ASP A 179 -0.54 -10.50 12.17
N ASP A 180 -1.79 -10.61 12.61
CA ASP A 180 -2.54 -11.88 12.63
C ASP A 180 -2.80 -12.43 11.21
N GLU A 181 -2.68 -11.60 10.17
CA GLU A 181 -2.85 -12.01 8.77
C GLU A 181 -1.55 -12.53 8.14
N TRP A 182 -0.43 -12.53 8.85
CA TRP A 182 0.84 -13.00 8.30
C TRP A 182 0.82 -14.50 7.94
N ARG A 183 0.84 -14.76 6.63
CA ARG A 183 0.81 -16.08 6.03
C ARG A 183 2.22 -16.70 5.97
N ARG A 184 2.73 -17.19 7.10
CA ARG A 184 4.06 -17.80 7.20
C ARG A 184 4.21 -19.07 6.37
N ASP A 185 3.11 -19.75 6.09
CA ASP A 185 3.00 -20.93 5.24
C ASP A 185 3.16 -20.60 3.74
N VAL A 186 2.70 -19.42 3.33
CA VAL A 186 2.78 -18.91 1.95
C VAL A 186 4.04 -18.06 1.75
N SER A 187 4.42 -17.26 2.73
CA SER A 187 5.67 -16.49 2.74
C SER A 187 6.89 -17.39 2.61
N ALA A 188 7.92 -16.95 1.90
CA ALA A 188 9.10 -17.80 1.67
C ALA A 188 10.41 -17.02 1.62
N VAL A 189 11.48 -17.70 1.97
CA VAL A 189 12.87 -17.27 1.75
C VAL A 189 13.51 -18.14 0.67
N ALA A 190 14.21 -17.50 -0.26
CA ALA A 190 15.00 -18.19 -1.28
C ALA A 190 16.46 -18.22 -0.86
N PHE A 191 17.10 -19.39 -1.02
CA PHE A 191 18.50 -19.63 -0.70
C PHE A 191 19.28 -20.02 -1.95
N ASP A 192 20.56 -19.66 -2.02
CA ASP A 192 21.49 -20.13 -3.04
C ASP A 192 22.05 -21.53 -2.68
N GLY A 193 22.86 -22.11 -3.59
CA GLY A 193 23.49 -23.41 -3.38
C GLY A 193 24.49 -23.48 -2.21
N ALA A 194 24.87 -22.34 -1.63
CA ALA A 194 25.72 -22.24 -0.43
C ALA A 194 24.87 -21.98 0.84
N GLY A 195 23.55 -22.00 0.76
CA GLY A 195 22.64 -21.77 1.88
C GLY A 195 22.50 -20.30 2.29
N ARG A 196 22.88 -19.36 1.45
CA ARG A 196 22.73 -17.92 1.74
C ARG A 196 21.37 -17.42 1.29
N PRO A 197 20.63 -16.61 2.09
CA PRO A 197 19.38 -16.03 1.68
C PRO A 197 19.60 -15.02 0.54
N VAL A 198 18.85 -15.17 -0.56
CA VAL A 198 19.01 -14.39 -1.81
C VAL A 198 17.73 -13.72 -2.29
N GLY A 199 16.63 -13.94 -1.62
CA GLY A 199 15.34 -13.29 -1.89
C GLY A 199 14.27 -13.77 -0.94
N PHE A 200 13.14 -13.07 -0.94
CA PHE A 200 12.01 -13.43 -0.09
C PHE A 200 10.70 -12.91 -0.68
N VAL A 201 9.59 -13.44 -0.19
CA VAL A 201 8.23 -12.91 -0.35
C VAL A 201 7.50 -12.98 0.98
N ASN A 202 6.92 -11.87 1.42
CA ASN A 202 5.99 -11.81 2.55
C ASN A 202 4.56 -11.65 2.04
N VAL A 203 3.65 -12.37 2.67
CA VAL A 203 2.22 -12.38 2.37
C VAL A 203 1.44 -12.14 3.65
N LEU A 204 0.54 -11.15 3.61
CA LEU A 204 -0.39 -10.80 4.69
C LEU A 204 -1.82 -10.98 4.14
N GLY A 205 -2.57 -11.96 4.64
CA GLY A 205 -3.88 -12.28 4.09
C GLY A 205 -3.83 -12.54 2.58
N GLY A 206 -4.49 -11.71 1.79
CA GLY A 206 -4.46 -11.71 0.33
C GLY A 206 -3.44 -10.74 -0.28
N TRP A 207 -2.58 -10.10 0.53
CA TRP A 207 -1.59 -9.12 0.07
C TRP A 207 -0.21 -9.72 -0.08
N ILE A 208 0.42 -9.51 -1.24
CA ILE A 208 1.86 -9.66 -1.38
C ILE A 208 2.48 -8.37 -0.85
N ASP A 209 2.80 -8.38 0.45
CA ASP A 209 3.25 -7.19 1.17
C ASP A 209 4.65 -6.74 0.72
N GLN A 210 5.58 -7.69 0.69
CA GLN A 210 6.96 -7.41 0.28
C GLN A 210 7.53 -8.53 -0.57
N VAL A 211 8.26 -8.15 -1.62
CA VAL A 211 9.08 -9.04 -2.42
C VAL A 211 10.46 -8.42 -2.60
N GLY A 212 11.49 -9.16 -2.25
CA GLY A 212 12.87 -8.72 -2.41
C GLY A 212 13.75 -9.78 -3.08
N VAL A 213 14.68 -9.31 -3.90
CA VAL A 213 15.74 -10.13 -4.49
C VAL A 213 17.05 -9.39 -4.37
N VAL A 214 18.05 -10.02 -3.79
CA VAL A 214 19.37 -9.42 -3.63
C VAL A 214 19.96 -9.03 -4.99
N PRO A 215 20.74 -7.93 -5.10
CA PRO A 215 21.21 -7.40 -6.38
C PRO A 215 21.85 -8.44 -7.28
N ALA A 216 22.70 -9.32 -6.75
CA ALA A 216 23.39 -10.38 -7.50
C ALA A 216 22.47 -11.45 -8.11
N TRP A 217 21.22 -11.54 -7.67
CA TRP A 217 20.23 -12.52 -8.14
C TRP A 217 19.11 -11.91 -8.98
N ARG A 218 19.10 -10.59 -9.15
CA ARG A 218 18.13 -9.89 -10.02
C ARG A 218 18.31 -10.27 -11.49
N GLY A 219 17.26 -10.17 -12.28
CA GLY A 219 17.26 -10.50 -13.70
C GLY A 219 17.30 -12.01 -14.03
N ARG A 220 17.25 -12.90 -13.02
CA ARG A 220 17.30 -14.36 -13.21
C ARG A 220 15.91 -15.03 -13.09
N GLY A 221 14.83 -14.26 -12.94
CA GLY A 221 13.48 -14.79 -12.77
C GLY A 221 13.07 -15.11 -11.33
N LEU A 222 13.96 -14.93 -10.32
CA LEU A 222 13.64 -15.28 -8.93
C LEU A 222 12.45 -14.50 -8.38
N GLY A 223 12.35 -13.19 -8.65
CA GLY A 223 11.19 -12.38 -8.21
C GLY A 223 9.88 -12.87 -8.80
N ALA A 224 9.86 -13.21 -10.11
CA ALA A 224 8.69 -13.80 -10.76
C ALA A 224 8.31 -15.15 -10.12
N HIS A 225 9.29 -16.02 -9.85
CA HIS A 225 9.07 -17.30 -9.20
C HIS A 225 8.48 -17.16 -7.79
N LEU A 226 9.02 -16.24 -6.97
CA LEU A 226 8.50 -15.95 -5.63
C LEU A 226 7.05 -15.48 -5.66
N VAL A 227 6.73 -14.53 -6.55
CA VAL A 227 5.36 -14.01 -6.71
C VAL A 227 4.41 -15.10 -7.19
N THR A 228 4.76 -15.85 -8.25
CA THR A 228 3.86 -16.88 -8.81
C THR A 228 3.63 -18.04 -7.84
N ARG A 229 4.64 -18.39 -7.02
CA ARG A 229 4.47 -19.36 -5.94
C ARG A 229 3.47 -18.86 -4.88
N ALA A 230 3.58 -17.58 -4.48
CA ALA A 230 2.64 -16.99 -3.53
C ALA A 230 1.21 -16.97 -4.10
N LEU A 231 1.04 -16.52 -5.36
CA LEU A 231 -0.25 -16.53 -6.05
C LEU A 231 -0.89 -17.92 -6.11
N GLY A 232 -0.10 -18.96 -6.31
CA GLY A 232 -0.59 -20.35 -6.36
C GLY A 232 -1.09 -20.90 -5.01
N ALA A 233 -0.85 -20.18 -3.91
CA ALA A 233 -1.26 -20.56 -2.55
C ALA A 233 -2.32 -19.60 -1.96
N LEU A 234 -2.78 -18.62 -2.72
CA LEU A 234 -3.82 -17.69 -2.32
C LEU A 234 -5.16 -18.04 -2.95
N ASP A 235 -6.24 -17.63 -2.30
CA ASP A 235 -7.63 -17.80 -2.76
C ASP A 235 -8.29 -16.42 -2.98
N GLY A 236 -9.23 -16.35 -3.92
CA GLY A 236 -10.02 -15.16 -4.21
C GLY A 236 -9.27 -14.14 -5.08
N GLU A 237 -8.63 -13.16 -4.50
CA GLU A 237 -7.85 -12.14 -5.19
C GLU A 237 -6.53 -11.90 -4.48
N ALA A 238 -5.48 -11.59 -5.22
CA ALA A 238 -4.21 -11.13 -4.65
C ALA A 238 -3.99 -9.64 -4.94
N TRP A 239 -3.41 -8.96 -3.98
CA TRP A 239 -3.16 -7.52 -4.03
C TRP A 239 -1.71 -7.20 -3.74
N LEU A 240 -1.22 -6.11 -4.26
CA LEU A 240 0.04 -5.49 -3.88
C LEU A 240 0.00 -3.98 -4.13
N THR A 241 0.90 -3.26 -3.48
CA THR A 241 1.24 -1.88 -3.87
C THR A 241 2.67 -1.82 -4.37
N VAL A 242 2.91 -0.94 -5.33
CA VAL A 242 4.25 -0.75 -5.90
C VAL A 242 4.42 0.70 -6.33
N ASN A 243 5.55 1.32 -5.97
CA ASN A 243 5.87 2.67 -6.43
C ASN A 243 5.86 2.72 -7.96
N LEU A 244 5.23 3.73 -8.56
CA LEU A 244 5.05 3.84 -10.01
C LEU A 244 6.37 3.88 -10.79
N ASP A 245 7.44 4.38 -10.19
CA ASP A 245 8.76 4.43 -10.79
C ASP A 245 9.55 3.12 -10.62
N ASN A 246 8.99 2.13 -9.93
CA ASN A 246 9.66 0.86 -9.69
C ASN A 246 9.57 -0.04 -10.94
N PRO A 247 10.70 -0.53 -11.48
CA PRO A 247 10.71 -1.47 -12.61
C PRO A 247 9.86 -2.74 -12.39
N ALA A 248 9.58 -3.10 -11.14
CA ALA A 248 8.74 -4.26 -10.79
C ALA A 248 7.28 -4.10 -11.24
N VAL A 249 6.78 -2.89 -11.55
CA VAL A 249 5.46 -2.68 -12.14
C VAL A 249 5.28 -3.53 -13.42
N ALA A 250 6.30 -3.53 -14.29
CA ALA A 250 6.27 -4.31 -15.54
C ALA A 250 6.29 -5.82 -15.26
N LEU A 251 7.03 -6.27 -14.24
CA LEU A 251 7.03 -7.66 -13.79
C LEU A 251 5.62 -8.08 -13.35
N TYR A 252 5.01 -7.34 -12.43
CA TYR A 252 3.67 -7.68 -11.93
C TYR A 252 2.62 -7.70 -13.05
N ALA A 253 2.67 -6.72 -13.97
CA ALA A 253 1.79 -6.73 -15.13
C ALA A 253 1.99 -7.98 -16.02
N SER A 254 3.23 -8.43 -16.22
CA SER A 254 3.53 -9.65 -16.97
C SER A 254 3.06 -10.95 -16.28
N LEU A 255 2.87 -10.91 -14.97
CA LEU A 255 2.34 -12.01 -14.16
C LEU A 255 0.81 -11.99 -14.04
N GLY A 256 0.13 -11.04 -14.67
CA GLY A 256 -1.34 -10.96 -14.69
C GLY A 256 -1.94 -9.97 -13.68
N PHE A 257 -1.14 -9.20 -12.98
CA PHE A 257 -1.67 -8.11 -12.16
C PHE A 257 -2.17 -6.95 -13.03
N GLU A 258 -3.33 -6.46 -12.69
CA GLU A 258 -3.94 -5.27 -13.29
C GLU A 258 -3.87 -4.09 -12.33
N ARG A 259 -3.62 -2.89 -12.85
CA ARG A 259 -3.70 -1.68 -12.03
C ARG A 259 -5.15 -1.38 -11.68
N TYR A 260 -5.48 -1.47 -10.40
CA TYR A 260 -6.81 -1.20 -9.87
C TYR A 260 -6.97 0.29 -9.50
N GLY A 261 -5.91 0.95 -9.08
CA GLY A 261 -5.94 2.35 -8.69
C GLY A 261 -4.55 2.90 -8.39
N VAL A 262 -4.54 4.10 -7.87
CA VAL A 262 -3.32 4.81 -7.45
C VAL A 262 -3.56 5.43 -6.08
N ARG A 263 -2.61 5.28 -5.18
CA ARG A 263 -2.56 5.99 -3.90
C ARG A 263 -1.34 6.90 -3.85
N GLY A 264 -1.37 7.93 -3.02
CA GLY A 264 -0.21 8.82 -2.95
C GLY A 264 -0.25 9.79 -1.77
N ARG A 265 0.86 10.55 -1.66
CA ARG A 265 1.05 11.57 -0.63
C ARG A 265 1.57 12.85 -1.26
N TRP A 266 1.07 13.98 -0.76
CA TRP A 266 1.41 15.34 -1.19
C TRP A 266 1.82 16.18 0.02
N SER A 267 2.76 17.07 -0.21
CA SER A 267 3.14 18.11 0.76
C SER A 267 3.45 19.43 0.06
#